data_655008042c1f126c88253a813336f860
#
_entry.id   655008042c1f126c88253a813336f860
#
_cell.length_a   1.000
_cell.length_b   1.000
_cell.length_c   1.000
_cell.angle_alpha   90.00
_cell.angle_beta   90.00
_cell.angle_gamma   90.00
#
_symmetry.space_group_name_H-M   'P 1'
#
loop_
_entity.id
_entity.type
_entity.pdbx_description
1 polymer ?
#
loop_
_entity_poly.entity_id
_entity_poly.type
_entity_poly.pdbx_seq_one_letter_code
_entity_poly.pdbx_strand_id
1 'polypeptide(L)'
;MYTIQTAASVGARGTVITIAPPIERIRPGDPIRLNGKMVGKVRAIEKANHPHHVNDKPCTGLVITVPVKAGDTIEFPRSPRKP
;
A
#
# COMPACT_ATOMS: atom_id res chain seq x y z
N MET A 1 -0.25 4.15 -10.69
CA MET A 1 0.38 4.92 -9.59
C MET A 1 -0.66 5.22 -8.54
N TYR A 2 -0.29 5.10 -7.29
CA TYR A 2 -1.18 5.29 -6.16
C TYR A 2 -0.57 6.33 -5.23
N THR A 3 -1.42 7.05 -4.51
CA THR A 3 -0.97 8.02 -3.53
C THR A 3 -1.26 7.47 -2.13
N ILE A 4 -0.26 7.57 -1.25
CA ILE A 4 -0.41 7.15 0.13
C ILE A 4 -1.22 8.21 0.86
N GLN A 5 -2.38 7.80 1.37
CA GLN A 5 -3.30 8.71 2.07
C GLN A 5 -2.96 8.81 3.55
N THR A 6 -2.66 7.66 4.16
CA THR A 6 -2.23 7.62 5.56
C THR A 6 -1.10 6.63 5.73
N ALA A 7 -0.25 6.84 6.72
CA ALA A 7 0.86 5.95 7.03
C ALA A 7 1.12 5.96 8.53
N ALA A 8 1.31 4.78 9.12
CA ALA A 8 1.61 4.65 10.54
C ALA A 8 2.58 3.50 10.74
N SER A 9 3.67 3.76 11.44
CA SER A 9 4.64 2.72 11.79
C SER A 9 4.05 1.83 12.88
N VAL A 10 4.23 0.51 12.73
CA VAL A 10 3.75 -0.46 13.71
C VAL A 10 4.90 -1.35 14.20
N GLY A 11 6.04 -0.73 14.46
CA GLY A 11 7.23 -1.40 14.99
C GLY A 11 7.82 -2.37 13.97
N ALA A 12 8.19 -3.57 14.45
CA ALA A 12 8.83 -4.57 13.60
C ALA A 12 7.93 -5.11 12.50
N ARG A 13 6.62 -4.84 12.55
CA ARG A 13 5.67 -5.30 11.53
C ARG A 13 5.74 -4.47 10.25
N GLY A 14 6.31 -3.29 10.29
CA GLY A 14 6.42 -2.43 9.12
C GLY A 14 5.55 -1.19 9.23
N THR A 15 4.99 -0.77 8.11
CA THR A 15 4.18 0.44 8.03
C THR A 15 2.80 0.09 7.49
N VAL A 16 1.76 0.49 8.21
CA VAL A 16 0.37 0.35 7.74
C VAL A 16 0.04 1.60 6.96
N ILE A 17 -0.42 1.41 5.74
CA ILE A 17 -0.77 2.53 4.84
C ILE A 17 -2.15 2.34 4.25
N THR A 18 -2.76 3.44 3.83
CA THR A 18 -3.90 3.39 2.92
C THR A 18 -3.52 4.09 1.64
N ILE A 19 -3.93 3.52 0.52
CA ILE A 19 -3.61 4.08 -0.80
C ILE A 19 -4.88 4.32 -1.60
N ALA A 20 -4.83 5.30 -2.46
CA ALA A 20 -5.93 5.63 -3.38
C ALA A 20 -5.35 5.84 -4.78
N PRO A 21 -6.08 5.44 -5.83
CA PRO A 21 -7.35 4.71 -5.79
C PRO A 21 -7.18 3.31 -5.23
N PRO A 22 -8.26 2.62 -4.84
CA PRO A 22 -8.14 1.28 -4.29
C PRO A 22 -7.62 0.29 -5.32
N ILE A 23 -6.91 -0.73 -4.83
CA ILE A 23 -6.33 -1.77 -5.67
C ILE A 23 -6.82 -3.13 -5.20
N GLU A 24 -7.17 -4.02 -6.13
CA GLU A 24 -7.74 -5.32 -5.79
C GLU A 24 -6.81 -6.50 -6.04
N ARG A 25 -5.81 -6.32 -6.89
CA ARG A 25 -4.96 -7.43 -7.35
C ARG A 25 -3.56 -7.41 -6.76
N ILE A 26 -3.45 -6.99 -5.53
CA ILE A 26 -2.18 -6.97 -4.82
C ILE A 26 -2.09 -8.19 -3.92
N ARG A 27 -0.89 -8.73 -3.75
CA ARG A 27 -0.64 -9.89 -2.91
C ARG A 27 0.54 -9.65 -1.99
N PRO A 28 0.57 -10.28 -0.80
CA PRO A 28 1.76 -10.27 0.03
C PRO A 28 2.96 -10.79 -0.76
N GLY A 29 4.10 -10.12 -0.62
CA GLY A 29 5.30 -10.44 -1.37
C GLY A 29 5.49 -9.62 -2.64
N ASP A 30 4.46 -8.93 -3.11
CA ASP A 30 4.61 -8.09 -4.30
C ASP A 30 5.60 -6.95 -4.03
N PRO A 31 6.54 -6.71 -4.94
CA PRO A 31 7.48 -5.60 -4.77
C PRO A 31 6.77 -4.26 -4.91
N ILE A 32 7.31 -3.26 -4.25
CA ILE A 32 6.79 -1.90 -4.36
C ILE A 32 7.88 -0.97 -4.88
N ARG A 33 7.42 0.04 -5.61
CA ARG A 33 8.26 1.13 -6.06
C ARG A 33 7.76 2.40 -5.41
N LEU A 34 8.62 3.05 -4.64
CA LEU A 34 8.27 4.26 -3.91
C LEU A 34 8.99 5.44 -4.53
N ASN A 35 8.23 6.42 -5.00
CA ASN A 35 8.79 7.61 -5.65
C ASN A 35 9.80 7.24 -6.76
N GLY A 36 9.51 6.18 -7.50
CA GLY A 36 10.35 5.73 -8.62
C GLY A 36 11.45 4.74 -8.26
N LYS A 37 11.58 4.36 -6.99
CA LYS A 37 12.64 3.42 -6.57
C LYS A 37 12.05 2.13 -6.01
N MET A 38 12.61 1.00 -6.40
CA MET A 38 12.25 -0.30 -5.83
C MET A 38 12.84 -0.40 -4.42
N VAL A 39 12.00 -0.41 -3.40
CA VAL A 39 12.47 -0.28 -2.02
C VAL A 39 11.96 -1.31 -1.04
N GLY A 40 10.97 -2.11 -1.39
CA GLY A 40 10.42 -3.07 -0.45
C GLY A 40 9.34 -3.90 -1.06
N LYS A 41 8.47 -4.44 -0.23
CA LYS A 41 7.38 -5.29 -0.70
C LYS A 41 6.17 -5.20 0.21
N VAL A 42 5.04 -5.66 -0.32
CA VAL A 42 3.81 -5.81 0.44
C VAL A 42 3.97 -6.95 1.43
N ARG A 43 3.67 -6.69 2.68
CA ARG A 43 3.73 -7.70 3.73
C ARG A 43 2.38 -8.34 3.98
N ALA A 44 1.32 -7.55 3.97
CA ALA A 44 -0.03 -8.03 4.20
C ALA A 44 -1.04 -7.06 3.62
N ILE A 45 -2.24 -7.57 3.38
CA ILE A 45 -3.39 -6.76 2.97
C ILE A 45 -4.25 -6.57 4.21
N GLU A 46 -4.58 -5.33 4.53
CA GLU A 46 -5.44 -5.02 5.67
C GLU A 46 -6.88 -5.14 5.24
N LYS A 47 -7.54 -6.22 5.62
CA LYS A 47 -8.89 -6.52 5.16
C LYS A 47 -9.99 -6.31 6.21
N ALA A 48 -9.62 -6.08 7.46
CA ALA A 48 -10.60 -6.02 8.54
C ALA A 48 -11.67 -4.94 8.31
N ASN A 49 -11.29 -3.83 7.75
CA ASN A 49 -12.21 -2.72 7.46
C ASN A 49 -12.17 -2.36 5.98
N HIS A 50 -12.16 -3.37 5.14
CA HIS A 50 -12.07 -3.17 3.71
C HIS A 50 -13.46 -3.03 3.08
N PRO A 51 -13.68 -2.06 2.17
CA PRO A 51 -12.72 -1.04 1.77
C PRO A 51 -12.53 0.02 2.85
N HIS A 52 -11.31 0.49 2.98
CA HIS A 52 -11.02 1.62 3.85
C HIS A 52 -11.50 2.92 3.19
N HIS A 53 -11.80 3.92 4.01
CA HIS A 53 -12.19 5.24 3.52
C HIS A 53 -11.37 6.30 4.22
N VAL A 54 -10.84 7.24 3.44
CA VAL A 54 -10.17 8.43 3.95
C VAL A 54 -10.82 9.63 3.29
N ASN A 55 -11.40 10.52 4.09
CA ASN A 55 -12.15 11.69 3.59
C ASN A 55 -13.23 11.28 2.59
N ASP A 56 -13.99 10.22 2.93
CA ASP A 56 -15.07 9.66 2.11
C ASP A 56 -14.60 9.07 0.77
N LYS A 57 -13.29 8.85 0.61
CA LYS A 57 -12.76 8.22 -0.60
C LYS A 57 -12.36 6.78 -0.28
N PRO A 58 -12.73 5.82 -1.14
CA PRO A 58 -12.32 4.43 -0.91
C PRO A 58 -10.81 4.28 -1.09
N CYS A 59 -10.21 3.48 -0.23
CA CYS A 59 -8.77 3.22 -0.22
C CYS A 59 -8.52 1.73 0.02
N THR A 60 -7.32 1.28 -0.27
CA THR A 60 -6.87 -0.06 0.09
C THR A 60 -5.86 0.04 1.22
N GLY A 61 -6.05 -0.75 2.27
CA GLY A 61 -5.12 -0.81 3.39
C GLY A 61 -4.07 -1.89 3.18
N LEU A 62 -2.82 -1.55 3.41
CA LEU A 62 -1.68 -2.46 3.24
C LEU A 62 -0.71 -2.32 4.39
N VAL A 63 0.02 -3.41 4.65
CA VAL A 63 1.22 -3.38 5.49
C VAL A 63 2.41 -3.58 4.56
N ILE A 64 3.37 -2.67 4.61
CA ILE A 64 4.57 -2.74 3.77
C ILE A 64 5.82 -2.77 4.62
N THR A 65 6.95 -3.17 4.02
CA THR A 65 8.18 -3.43 4.76
C THR A 65 9.06 -2.20 5.01
N VAL A 66 8.72 -1.06 4.41
CA VAL A 66 9.56 0.14 4.49
C VAL A 66 8.78 1.32 5.06
N PRO A 67 9.45 2.26 5.73
CA PRO A 67 8.78 3.47 6.20
C PRO A 67 8.43 4.38 5.04
N VAL A 68 7.24 4.95 5.11
CA VAL A 68 6.74 5.91 4.12
C VAL A 68 5.90 6.94 4.85
N LYS A 69 5.45 7.95 4.11
CA LYS A 69 4.58 8.98 4.70
C LYS A 69 3.46 9.34 3.73
N ALA A 70 2.39 9.90 4.27
CA ALA A 70 1.28 10.39 3.48
C ALA A 70 1.80 11.39 2.43
N GLY A 71 1.26 11.29 1.22
CA GLY A 71 1.69 12.11 0.10
C GLY A 71 2.71 11.44 -0.81
N ASP A 72 3.40 10.41 -0.34
CA ASP A 72 4.32 9.66 -1.20
C ASP A 72 3.52 8.92 -2.27
N THR A 73 4.17 8.68 -3.42
CA THR A 73 3.57 7.89 -4.48
C THR A 73 4.14 6.48 -4.47
N ILE A 74 3.28 5.51 -4.74
CA ILE A 74 3.65 4.10 -4.69
C ILE A 74 3.13 3.39 -5.93
N GLU A 75 3.93 2.45 -6.42
CA GLU A 75 3.58 1.62 -7.57
C GLU A 75 3.85 0.16 -7.26
N PHE A 76 3.15 -0.70 -7.96
CA PHE A 76 3.30 -2.16 -7.80
C PHE A 76 3.67 -2.73 -9.16
N PRO A 77 4.98 -2.81 -9.48
CA PRO A 77 5.42 -3.18 -10.83
C PRO A 77 4.92 -4.53 -11.33
N ARG A 78 4.59 -5.44 -10.41
CA ARG A 78 4.05 -6.74 -10.78
C ARG A 78 2.53 -6.80 -10.76
N SER A 79 1.89 -5.71 -10.37
CA SER A 79 0.44 -5.65 -10.28
C SER A 79 -0.08 -4.74 -11.39
N PRO A 80 -1.26 -5.02 -11.97
CA PRO A 80 -2.09 -6.19 -11.72
C PRO A 80 -1.49 -7.47 -12.31
N ARG A 81 -1.75 -8.56 -11.62
CA ARG A 81 -1.27 -9.85 -12.09
C ARG A 81 -2.10 -10.31 -13.27
N LYS A 82 -1.45 -10.96 -14.21
CA LYS A 82 -2.16 -11.59 -15.31
C LYS A 82 -2.76 -12.91 -14.82
N PRO A 83 -3.93 -13.24 -15.30
CA PRO A 83 -4.54 -14.52 -14.96
C PRO A 83 -3.68 -15.68 -15.42
#